data_6942641a1549ead2570fc7b3698d4b3c
#
_entry.id   6942641a1549ead2570fc7b3698d4b3c
#
_cell.length_a   1.000
_cell.length_b   1.000
_cell.length_c   1.000
_cell.angle_alpha   90.00
_cell.angle_beta   90.00
_cell.angle_gamma   90.00
#
_symmetry.space_group_name_H-M   'P 1'
#
loop_
_entity.id
_entity.type
_entity.pdbx_description
1 polymer ?
#
loop_
_entity_poly.entity_id
_entity_poly.type
_entity_poly.pdbx_seq_one_letter_code
_entity_poly.pdbx_strand_id
1 'polypeptide(L)'
;KAEALELFKNDEYKLDLISDLEDGTISVYDQGDFTDLCRGPHVDNTKLCKNFKLVKYSGVYWKGDANNHVMQRIYGVCFPTAEELEAHLKLLEEAKERDHRKIGKEMQLFMSDDLVGRGLPMFLPKGYTVWQELENYIKAKERKLGYLHVMTPCVGTVGLYKTSGHWDHYKENMF
;
A
#
# COMPACT_ATOMS: atom_id res chain seq x y z
N LYS A 1 -12.01 29.12 -0.45
CA LYS A 1 -11.04 28.79 0.63
C LYS A 1 -11.41 29.43 1.96
N ALA A 2 -11.73 30.74 1.98
CA ALA A 2 -12.09 31.47 3.21
C ALA A 2 -13.31 30.85 3.94
N GLU A 3 -14.36 30.50 3.20
CA GLU A 3 -15.55 29.82 3.75
C GLU A 3 -15.24 28.46 4.33
N ALA A 4 -14.38 27.67 3.67
CA ALA A 4 -13.96 26.36 4.18
C ALA A 4 -13.12 26.48 5.47
N LEU A 5 -12.25 27.48 5.56
CA LEU A 5 -11.48 27.73 6.78
C LEU A 5 -12.40 28.13 7.96
N GLU A 6 -13.44 28.90 7.73
CA GLU A 6 -14.40 29.25 8.77
C GLU A 6 -15.27 28.04 9.17
N LEU A 7 -15.70 27.23 8.20
CA LEU A 7 -16.52 26.05 8.43
C LEU A 7 -15.79 25.03 9.32
N PHE A 8 -14.49 24.81 9.09
CA PHE A 8 -13.68 23.83 9.80
C PHE A 8 -12.72 24.43 10.82
N LYS A 9 -12.98 25.65 11.33
CA LYS A 9 -12.09 26.38 12.24
C LYS A 9 -11.73 25.65 13.54
N ASN A 10 -12.53 24.65 13.95
CA ASN A 10 -12.31 23.84 15.16
C ASN A 10 -11.61 22.50 14.86
N ASP A 11 -11.21 22.23 13.62
CA ASP A 11 -10.56 20.99 13.22
C ASP A 11 -9.19 21.30 12.60
N GLU A 12 -8.13 21.15 13.39
CA GLU A 12 -6.75 21.48 13.01
C GLU A 12 -6.28 20.68 11.79
N TYR A 13 -6.72 19.43 11.65
CA TYR A 13 -6.34 18.57 10.53
C TYR A 13 -7.01 19.00 9.22
N LYS A 14 -8.25 19.44 9.28
CA LYS A 14 -8.94 20.00 8.11
C LYS A 14 -8.38 21.35 7.70
N LEU A 15 -8.03 22.18 8.67
CA LEU A 15 -7.35 23.46 8.38
C LEU A 15 -6.01 23.23 7.70
N ASP A 16 -5.23 22.26 8.16
CA ASP A 16 -3.96 21.86 7.53
C ASP A 16 -4.17 21.36 6.09
N LEU A 17 -5.16 20.51 5.84
CA LEU A 17 -5.51 20.08 4.48
C LEU A 17 -5.95 21.21 3.58
N ILE A 18 -6.80 22.12 4.08
CA ILE A 18 -7.31 23.27 3.32
C ILE A 18 -6.17 24.23 2.95
N SER A 19 -5.14 24.35 3.81
CA SER A 19 -4.00 25.21 3.54
C SER A 19 -3.28 24.83 2.24
N ASP A 20 -3.18 23.55 1.95
CA ASP A 20 -2.50 22.98 0.79
C ASP A 20 -3.37 22.97 -0.49
N LEU A 21 -4.68 23.28 -0.38
CA LEU A 21 -5.60 23.29 -1.51
C LEU A 21 -5.69 24.66 -2.19
N GLU A 22 -5.80 24.65 -3.51
CA GLU A 22 -6.05 25.86 -4.30
C GLU A 22 -7.47 26.37 -4.10
N ASP A 23 -7.64 27.68 -4.11
CA ASP A 23 -8.96 28.30 -4.05
C ASP A 23 -9.78 27.92 -5.29
N GLY A 24 -11.08 27.67 -5.09
CA GLY A 24 -11.98 27.20 -6.16
C GLY A 24 -11.95 25.68 -6.41
N THR A 25 -11.03 24.91 -5.81
CA THR A 25 -10.97 23.45 -5.92
C THR A 25 -11.57 22.73 -4.71
N ILE A 26 -11.92 23.47 -3.67
CA ILE A 26 -12.41 22.94 -2.40
C ILE A 26 -13.90 22.68 -2.50
N SER A 27 -14.31 21.45 -2.26
CA SER A 27 -15.71 21.04 -2.16
C SER A 27 -16.00 20.37 -0.82
N VAL A 28 -17.22 20.57 -0.36
CA VAL A 28 -17.75 19.95 0.86
C VAL A 28 -18.98 19.12 0.52
N TYR A 29 -19.30 18.18 1.37
CA TYR A 29 -20.50 17.35 1.28
C TYR A 29 -21.21 17.34 2.63
N ASP A 30 -22.52 17.60 2.58
CA ASP A 30 -23.40 17.63 3.75
C ASP A 30 -24.27 16.38 3.78
N GLN A 31 -24.36 15.75 4.93
CA GLN A 31 -25.28 14.64 5.18
C GLN A 31 -25.95 14.83 6.56
N GLY A 32 -27.14 15.41 6.55
CA GLY A 32 -27.80 15.85 7.78
C GLY A 32 -26.95 16.89 8.51
N ASP A 33 -26.59 16.61 9.75
CA ASP A 33 -25.76 17.50 10.59
C ASP A 33 -24.24 17.28 10.40
N PHE A 34 -23.84 16.36 9.49
CA PHE A 34 -22.46 16.06 9.23
C PHE A 34 -21.97 16.71 7.92
N THR A 35 -20.92 17.51 8.03
CA THR A 35 -20.27 18.17 6.90
C THR A 35 -18.79 17.78 6.84
N ASP A 36 -18.29 17.43 5.66
CA ASP A 36 -16.88 17.12 5.46
C ASP A 36 -16.36 17.58 4.10
N LEU A 37 -15.00 17.70 4.00
CA LEU A 37 -14.32 17.91 2.73
C LEU A 37 -14.48 16.66 1.86
N CYS A 38 -15.01 16.82 0.65
CA CYS A 38 -15.20 15.70 -0.25
C CYS A 38 -15.19 16.13 -1.72
N ARG A 39 -14.52 15.35 -2.56
CA ARG A 39 -14.50 15.58 -4.03
C ARG A 39 -15.60 14.85 -4.78
N GLY A 40 -16.35 13.97 -4.10
CA GLY A 40 -17.25 13.05 -4.78
C GLY A 40 -16.51 11.92 -5.54
N PRO A 41 -17.20 11.17 -6.40
CA PRO A 41 -18.64 11.21 -6.58
C PRO A 41 -19.42 10.75 -5.36
N HIS A 42 -20.69 11.11 -5.29
CA HIS A 42 -21.61 10.69 -4.23
C HIS A 42 -22.77 9.90 -4.80
N VAL A 43 -23.36 9.02 -4.00
CA VAL A 43 -24.59 8.33 -4.35
C VAL A 43 -25.80 9.18 -3.92
N ASP A 44 -26.88 9.13 -4.68
CA ASP A 44 -28.11 9.88 -4.37
C ASP A 44 -28.78 9.43 -3.07
N ASN A 45 -28.54 8.19 -2.67
CA ASN A 45 -29.15 7.62 -1.47
C ASN A 45 -28.27 6.52 -0.86
N THR A 46 -28.03 6.59 0.44
CA THR A 46 -27.23 5.61 1.20
C THR A 46 -27.81 4.19 1.21
N LYS A 47 -29.06 3.99 0.79
CA LYS A 47 -29.62 2.65 0.55
C LYS A 47 -28.83 1.82 -0.45
N LEU A 48 -28.10 2.47 -1.37
CA LEU A 48 -27.21 1.80 -2.32
C LEU A 48 -25.97 1.18 -1.65
N CYS A 49 -25.60 1.70 -0.47
CA CYS A 49 -24.42 1.25 0.29
C CYS A 49 -24.77 0.23 1.39
N LYS A 50 -25.88 -0.52 1.27
CA LYS A 50 -26.35 -1.45 2.32
C LYS A 50 -25.45 -2.68 2.52
N ASN A 51 -24.78 -3.13 1.45
CA ASN A 51 -23.92 -4.31 1.49
C ASN A 51 -22.48 -3.89 1.77
N PHE A 52 -22.21 -3.41 2.97
CA PHE A 52 -20.88 -2.98 3.40
C PHE A 52 -20.37 -3.75 4.61
N LYS A 53 -19.05 -3.81 4.76
CA LYS A 53 -18.37 -4.40 5.92
C LYS A 53 -17.13 -3.59 6.26
N LEU A 54 -16.94 -3.31 7.55
CA LEU A 54 -15.65 -2.83 8.05
C LEU A 54 -14.71 -4.03 8.18
N VAL A 55 -13.54 -3.97 7.53
CA VAL A 55 -12.64 -5.12 7.39
C VAL A 55 -11.36 -4.98 8.21
N LYS A 56 -10.93 -3.74 8.48
CA LYS A 56 -9.66 -3.50 9.18
C LYS A 56 -9.64 -2.09 9.77
N TYR A 57 -8.88 -1.92 10.84
CA TYR A 57 -8.41 -0.61 11.29
C TYR A 57 -6.88 -0.68 11.52
N SER A 58 -6.21 0.44 11.40
CA SER A 58 -4.77 0.55 11.67
C SER A 58 -4.40 1.95 12.12
N GLY A 59 -3.33 2.06 12.92
CA GLY A 59 -2.66 3.34 13.14
C GLY A 59 -2.00 3.82 11.85
N VAL A 60 -2.05 5.11 11.60
CA VAL A 60 -1.33 5.79 10.51
C VAL A 60 -0.83 7.14 11.02
N TYR A 61 0.31 7.60 10.52
CA TYR A 61 0.77 8.94 10.82
C TYR A 61 0.08 9.97 9.93
N TRP A 62 -0.24 11.13 10.50
CA TRP A 62 -0.78 12.25 9.73
C TRP A 62 0.16 12.61 8.57
N LYS A 63 -0.39 12.75 7.36
CA LYS A 63 0.36 12.97 6.10
C LYS A 63 1.49 11.96 5.83
N GLY A 64 1.48 10.80 6.50
CA GLY A 64 2.50 9.76 6.30
C GLY A 64 3.85 10.03 6.98
N ASP A 65 4.00 11.08 7.74
CA ASP A 65 5.23 11.42 8.47
C ASP A 65 5.18 10.84 9.89
N ALA A 66 6.18 10.03 10.24
CA ALA A 66 6.31 9.39 11.56
C ALA A 66 6.48 10.37 12.73
N ASN A 67 6.83 11.62 12.48
CA ASN A 67 6.93 12.68 13.46
C ASN A 67 5.59 13.33 13.79
N ASN A 68 4.56 13.09 12.97
CA ASN A 68 3.22 13.63 13.16
C ASN A 68 2.36 12.74 14.05
N HIS A 69 1.19 13.26 14.43
CA HIS A 69 0.24 12.54 15.27
C HIS A 69 -0.21 11.21 14.63
N VAL A 70 -0.41 10.21 15.50
CA VAL A 70 -0.97 8.92 15.10
C VAL A 70 -2.49 9.06 14.97
N MET A 71 -3.00 8.76 13.80
CA MET A 71 -4.42 8.70 13.47
C MET A 71 -4.89 7.26 13.37
N GLN A 72 -6.20 7.03 13.37
CA GLN A 72 -6.79 5.73 13.09
C GLN A 72 -7.40 5.73 11.68
N ARG A 73 -7.02 4.74 10.87
CA ARG A 73 -7.60 4.51 9.56
C ARG A 73 -8.49 3.28 9.59
N ILE A 74 -9.76 3.49 9.27
CA ILE A 74 -10.78 2.44 9.20
C ILE A 74 -10.96 2.08 7.72
N TYR A 75 -10.90 0.78 7.42
CA TYR A 75 -11.07 0.24 6.07
C TYR A 75 -12.41 -0.48 5.98
N GLY A 76 -13.14 -0.17 4.95
CA GLY A 76 -14.40 -0.82 4.63
C GLY A 76 -14.48 -1.21 3.17
N VAL A 77 -15.35 -2.14 2.85
CA VAL A 77 -15.70 -2.55 1.50
C VAL A 77 -17.22 -2.48 1.34
N CYS A 78 -17.67 -2.13 0.15
CA CYS A 78 -19.08 -2.07 -0.21
C CYS A 78 -19.28 -2.67 -1.60
N PHE A 79 -20.33 -3.47 -1.76
CA PHE A 79 -20.65 -4.16 -3.02
C PHE A 79 -22.13 -3.94 -3.40
N PRO A 80 -22.47 -4.02 -4.68
CA PRO A 80 -23.84 -3.91 -5.15
C PRO A 80 -24.77 -4.96 -4.55
N THR A 81 -24.30 -6.20 -4.37
CA THR A 81 -25.06 -7.31 -3.83
C THR A 81 -24.43 -7.92 -2.58
N ALA A 82 -25.22 -8.61 -1.78
CA ALA A 82 -24.74 -9.33 -0.60
C ALA A 82 -23.83 -10.51 -0.97
N GLU A 83 -24.14 -11.18 -2.08
CA GLU A 83 -23.38 -12.31 -2.60
C GLU A 83 -21.97 -11.89 -3.02
N GLU A 84 -21.82 -10.74 -3.68
CA GLU A 84 -20.52 -10.20 -4.05
C GLU A 84 -19.69 -9.80 -2.81
N LEU A 85 -20.34 -9.21 -1.79
CA LEU A 85 -19.69 -8.90 -0.52
C LEU A 85 -19.20 -10.18 0.16
N GLU A 86 -20.01 -11.20 0.25
CA GLU A 86 -19.66 -12.48 0.86
C GLU A 86 -18.50 -13.16 0.11
N ALA A 87 -18.56 -13.19 -1.22
CA ALA A 87 -17.50 -13.72 -2.06
C ALA A 87 -16.19 -12.98 -1.83
N HIS A 88 -16.20 -11.65 -1.72
CA HIS A 88 -15.03 -10.85 -1.43
C HIS A 88 -14.46 -11.14 -0.02
N LEU A 89 -15.31 -11.23 1.00
CA LEU A 89 -14.88 -11.55 2.36
C LEU A 89 -14.24 -12.94 2.43
N LYS A 90 -14.77 -13.91 1.69
CA LYS A 90 -14.17 -15.24 1.56
C LYS A 90 -12.79 -15.17 0.89
N LEU A 91 -12.62 -14.39 -0.18
CA LEU A 91 -11.32 -14.17 -0.80
C LEU A 91 -10.31 -13.55 0.17
N LEU A 92 -10.72 -12.60 1.01
CA LEU A 92 -9.84 -12.02 2.03
C LEU A 92 -9.39 -13.06 3.07
N GLU A 93 -10.28 -13.97 3.48
CA GLU A 93 -9.94 -15.05 4.40
C GLU A 93 -8.99 -16.07 3.76
N GLU A 94 -9.28 -16.50 2.53
CA GLU A 94 -8.39 -17.35 1.76
C GLU A 94 -7.01 -16.71 1.53
N ALA A 95 -6.95 -15.40 1.32
CA ALA A 95 -5.69 -14.67 1.19
C ALA A 95 -4.84 -14.73 2.46
N LYS A 96 -5.46 -14.65 3.66
CA LYS A 96 -4.75 -14.82 4.93
C LYS A 96 -4.16 -16.22 5.09
N GLU A 97 -4.93 -17.25 4.69
CA GLU A 97 -4.44 -18.64 4.73
C GLU A 97 -3.27 -18.88 3.77
N ARG A 98 -3.22 -18.14 2.67
CA ARG A 98 -2.14 -18.19 1.66
C ARG A 98 -1.00 -17.20 1.92
N ASP A 99 -0.99 -16.52 3.07
CA ASP A 99 0.10 -15.56 3.38
C ASP A 99 1.45 -16.28 3.39
N HIS A 100 2.34 -15.86 2.49
CA HIS A 100 3.66 -16.47 2.32
C HIS A 100 4.49 -16.43 3.62
N ARG A 101 4.27 -15.47 4.52
CA ARG A 101 4.96 -15.36 5.81
C ARG A 101 4.51 -16.49 6.75
N LYS A 102 3.19 -16.80 6.77
CA LYS A 102 2.64 -17.92 7.51
C LYS A 102 3.17 -19.24 6.96
N ILE A 103 2.95 -19.48 5.67
CA ILE A 103 3.36 -20.71 4.99
C ILE A 103 4.88 -20.90 5.08
N GLY A 104 5.66 -19.85 4.83
CA GLY A 104 7.12 -19.90 4.87
C GLY A 104 7.67 -20.27 6.24
N LYS A 105 7.05 -19.77 7.33
CA LYS A 105 7.41 -20.14 8.70
C LYS A 105 7.03 -21.60 9.02
N GLU A 106 5.81 -21.99 8.70
CA GLU A 106 5.30 -23.36 8.94
C GLU A 106 6.10 -24.42 8.18
N MET A 107 6.44 -24.14 6.93
CA MET A 107 7.24 -25.05 6.08
C MET A 107 8.75 -24.93 6.29
N GLN A 108 9.21 -23.99 7.10
CA GLN A 108 10.63 -23.70 7.31
C GLN A 108 11.36 -23.36 5.99
N LEU A 109 10.76 -22.43 5.20
CA LEU A 109 11.33 -22.00 3.93
C LEU A 109 12.37 -20.90 4.09
N PHE A 110 12.16 -20.00 5.04
CA PHE A 110 13.05 -18.87 5.35
C PHE A 110 12.94 -18.46 6.81
N MET A 111 13.93 -17.72 7.25
CA MET A 111 13.97 -17.12 8.58
C MET A 111 14.54 -15.70 8.51
N SER A 112 14.32 -14.93 9.56
CA SER A 112 14.99 -13.64 9.78
C SER A 112 15.72 -13.70 11.11
N ASP A 113 16.86 -13.02 11.20
CA ASP A 113 17.67 -12.92 12.41
C ASP A 113 18.06 -11.45 12.63
N ASP A 114 17.96 -10.97 13.87
CA ASP A 114 18.26 -9.56 14.19
C ASP A 114 19.74 -9.21 13.98
N LEU A 115 20.67 -10.19 14.06
CA LEU A 115 22.08 -9.98 13.77
C LEU A 115 22.35 -9.77 12.27
N VAL A 116 21.54 -10.38 11.40
CA VAL A 116 21.60 -10.17 9.95
C VAL A 116 20.94 -8.87 9.57
N GLY A 117 19.80 -8.58 10.18
CA GLY A 117 19.03 -7.36 9.97
C GLY A 117 17.55 -7.62 9.64
N ARG A 118 16.72 -6.70 10.09
CA ARG A 118 15.28 -6.76 9.80
C ARG A 118 15.01 -6.54 8.32
N GLY A 119 14.14 -7.37 7.75
CA GLY A 119 13.81 -7.29 6.32
C GLY A 119 14.80 -8.00 5.40
N LEU A 120 15.84 -8.67 5.95
CA LEU A 120 16.80 -9.49 5.21
C LEU A 120 16.52 -10.97 5.46
N PRO A 121 15.61 -11.61 4.71
CA PRO A 121 15.28 -13.02 4.90
C PRO A 121 16.42 -13.94 4.43
N MET A 122 16.71 -14.96 5.23
CA MET A 122 17.63 -16.04 4.87
C MET A 122 16.82 -17.25 4.44
N PHE A 123 17.13 -17.81 3.28
CA PHE A 123 16.47 -19.03 2.81
C PHE A 123 17.07 -20.26 3.47
N LEU A 124 16.21 -21.08 4.03
CA LEU A 124 16.53 -22.41 4.55
C LEU A 124 16.58 -23.44 3.40
N PRO A 125 17.07 -24.66 3.61
CA PRO A 125 17.26 -25.62 2.52
C PRO A 125 16.05 -25.85 1.62
N LYS A 126 14.87 -26.00 2.20
CA LYS A 126 13.62 -26.16 1.41
C LYS A 126 13.29 -24.91 0.60
N GLY A 127 13.43 -23.74 1.22
CA GLY A 127 13.18 -22.46 0.55
C GLY A 127 14.18 -22.19 -0.56
N TYR A 128 15.45 -22.52 -0.35
CA TYR A 128 16.48 -22.41 -1.39
C TYR A 128 16.22 -23.34 -2.57
N THR A 129 15.73 -24.55 -2.32
CA THR A 129 15.31 -25.45 -3.41
C THR A 129 14.20 -24.82 -4.26
N VAL A 130 13.18 -24.25 -3.63
CA VAL A 130 12.10 -23.54 -4.37
C VAL A 130 12.67 -22.37 -5.17
N TRP A 131 13.57 -21.59 -4.57
CA TRP A 131 14.25 -20.49 -5.27
C TRP A 131 14.98 -20.99 -6.51
N GLN A 132 15.79 -22.05 -6.40
CA GLN A 132 16.55 -22.63 -7.52
C GLN A 132 15.62 -23.12 -8.64
N GLU A 133 14.52 -23.78 -8.32
CA GLU A 133 13.55 -24.26 -9.31
C GLU A 133 12.93 -23.09 -10.09
N LEU A 134 12.55 -22.00 -9.41
CA LEU A 134 12.03 -20.78 -10.05
C LEU A 134 13.09 -20.12 -10.94
N GLU A 135 14.32 -20.03 -10.47
CA GLU A 135 15.43 -19.44 -11.21
C GLU A 135 15.76 -20.28 -12.46
N ASN A 136 15.83 -21.60 -12.32
CA ASN A 136 16.07 -22.51 -13.43
C ASN A 136 14.94 -22.44 -14.48
N TYR A 137 13.69 -22.39 -14.02
CA TYR A 137 12.54 -22.26 -14.89
C TYR A 137 12.60 -20.98 -15.73
N ILE A 138 12.80 -19.82 -15.08
CA ILE A 138 12.82 -18.55 -15.81
C ILE A 138 14.01 -18.47 -16.78
N LYS A 139 15.21 -18.87 -16.33
CA LYS A 139 16.41 -18.89 -17.18
C LYS A 139 16.25 -19.81 -18.40
N ALA A 140 15.64 -20.98 -18.23
CA ALA A 140 15.38 -21.89 -19.34
C ALA A 140 14.38 -21.27 -20.33
N LYS A 141 13.33 -20.63 -19.85
CA LYS A 141 12.33 -19.96 -20.66
C LYS A 141 12.92 -18.77 -21.45
N GLU A 142 13.72 -17.94 -20.80
CA GLU A 142 14.39 -16.79 -21.41
C GLU A 142 15.36 -17.23 -22.52
N ARG A 143 16.20 -18.25 -22.27
CA ARG A 143 17.08 -18.81 -23.31
C ARG A 143 16.29 -19.32 -24.50
N LYS A 144 15.18 -20.01 -24.26
CA LYS A 144 14.31 -20.52 -25.33
C LYS A 144 13.69 -19.38 -26.16
N LEU A 145 13.49 -18.22 -25.55
CA LEU A 145 12.99 -17.01 -26.23
C LEU A 145 14.10 -16.17 -26.87
N GLY A 146 15.36 -16.61 -26.80
CA GLY A 146 16.51 -15.92 -27.42
C GLY A 146 17.17 -14.85 -26.56
N TYR A 147 16.83 -14.74 -25.28
CA TYR A 147 17.49 -13.79 -24.38
C TYR A 147 18.90 -14.28 -24.00
N LEU A 148 19.83 -13.34 -23.97
CA LEU A 148 21.21 -13.55 -23.51
C LEU A 148 21.36 -13.06 -22.07
N HIS A 149 21.87 -13.91 -21.19
CA HIS A 149 22.06 -13.58 -19.80
C HIS A 149 23.41 -12.87 -19.62
N VAL A 150 23.42 -11.82 -18.83
CA VAL A 150 24.61 -11.07 -18.42
C VAL A 150 24.70 -11.02 -16.89
N MET A 151 25.88 -10.79 -16.38
CA MET A 151 26.13 -10.51 -14.97
C MET A 151 26.72 -9.11 -14.84
N THR A 152 26.06 -8.26 -14.10
CA THR A 152 26.48 -6.89 -13.83
C THR A 152 26.86 -6.73 -12.36
N PRO A 153 27.72 -5.73 -12.00
CA PRO A 153 28.00 -5.42 -10.60
C PRO A 153 26.72 -5.05 -9.83
N CYS A 154 26.70 -5.38 -8.52
CA CYS A 154 25.59 -5.03 -7.63
C CYS A 154 25.61 -3.54 -7.23
N VAL A 155 26.72 -2.84 -7.41
CA VAL A 155 26.88 -1.41 -7.11
C VAL A 155 27.26 -0.65 -8.35
N GLY A 156 26.84 0.61 -8.44
CA GLY A 156 27.14 1.50 -9.56
C GLY A 156 27.55 2.89 -9.07
N THR A 157 28.12 3.68 -9.97
CA THR A 157 28.46 5.08 -9.66
C THR A 157 27.23 5.97 -9.70
N VAL A 158 27.27 7.10 -8.98
CA VAL A 158 26.20 8.13 -9.01
C VAL A 158 25.84 8.56 -10.45
N GLY A 159 26.81 8.56 -11.38
CA GLY A 159 26.57 8.90 -12.79
C GLY A 159 25.54 8.01 -13.45
N LEU A 160 25.55 6.70 -13.18
CA LEU A 160 24.56 5.76 -13.69
C LEU A 160 23.13 6.13 -13.25
N TYR A 161 22.96 6.43 -11.97
CA TYR A 161 21.65 6.77 -11.40
C TYR A 161 21.13 8.13 -11.85
N LYS A 162 22.04 9.11 -12.10
CA LYS A 162 21.66 10.39 -12.71
C LYS A 162 21.21 10.21 -14.15
N THR A 163 21.92 9.43 -14.95
CA THR A 163 21.58 9.14 -16.34
C THR A 163 20.23 8.45 -16.46
N SER A 164 19.89 7.54 -15.55
CA SER A 164 18.62 6.81 -15.52
C SER A 164 17.46 7.57 -14.86
N GLY A 165 17.70 8.75 -14.28
CA GLY A 165 16.71 9.55 -13.55
C GLY A 165 16.39 9.05 -12.13
N HIS A 166 16.94 7.91 -11.70
CA HIS A 166 16.67 7.36 -10.36
C HIS A 166 17.19 8.27 -9.25
N TRP A 167 18.26 9.01 -9.50
CA TRP A 167 18.85 9.92 -8.50
C TRP A 167 17.86 10.97 -8.01
N ASP A 168 17.06 11.54 -8.89
CA ASP A 168 16.17 12.65 -8.55
C ASP A 168 14.97 12.21 -7.70
N HIS A 169 14.63 10.91 -7.76
CA HIS A 169 13.46 10.36 -7.08
C HIS A 169 13.78 9.50 -5.85
N TYR A 170 14.99 8.92 -5.79
CA TYR A 170 15.29 7.87 -4.81
C TYR A 170 16.62 8.09 -4.06
N LYS A 171 17.30 9.24 -4.21
CA LYS A 171 18.60 9.49 -3.60
C LYS A 171 18.60 9.30 -2.08
N GLU A 172 17.52 9.63 -1.40
CA GLU A 172 17.36 9.49 0.06
C GLU A 172 17.36 8.02 0.53
N ASN A 173 17.12 7.09 -0.40
CA ASN A 173 17.08 5.65 -0.15
C ASN A 173 18.32 4.92 -0.72
N MET A 174 19.33 5.65 -1.18
CA MET A 174 20.58 5.11 -1.74
C MET A 174 21.72 5.23 -0.75
N PHE A 175 22.56 4.22 -0.72
CA PHE A 175 23.76 4.18 0.12
C PHE A 175 25.00 4.64 -0.66
#